data_c6a417cac1e91e0a75674a7cc63a033d
#
_entry.id   c6a417cac1e91e0a75674a7cc63a033d
#
_cell.length_a   1.000
_cell.length_b   1.000
_cell.length_c   1.000
_cell.angle_alpha   90.00
_cell.angle_beta   90.00
_cell.angle_gamma   90.00
#
_symmetry.space_group_name_H-M   'P 1'
#
loop_
_entity.id
_entity.type
_entity.pdbx_description
1 polymer ?
#
loop_
_entity_poly.entity_id
_entity_poly.type
_entity_poly.pdbx_seq_one_letter_code
_entity_poly.pdbx_strand_id
1 'polypeptide(L)'
;CIRDSFYIRLNDDGKTVAATDCLVPGIGEIIGGSQREERYDVLRKKIEDLGMDMSYYEWYLDLRKYGGVKHAGFGLGFERILMYLTGISNIRDVTPYPRTTGSMEL
;
A
#
# COMPACT_ATOMS: atom_id res chain seq x y z
N CYS A 1 8.45 4.45 -7.65
CA CYS A 1 7.01 4.11 -7.41
C CYS A 1 6.57 4.45 -6.00
N ILE A 2 7.31 4.09 -4.98
CA ILE A 2 6.93 4.28 -3.57
C ILE A 2 6.86 5.77 -3.19
N ARG A 3 7.65 6.61 -3.82
CA ARG A 3 7.64 8.07 -3.62
C ARG A 3 6.31 8.73 -4.02
N ASP A 4 5.59 8.13 -4.95
CA ASP A 4 4.36 8.72 -5.51
C ASP A 4 3.12 8.48 -4.62
N SER A 5 3.24 7.63 -3.61
CA SER A 5 2.14 7.38 -2.67
C SER A 5 2.07 8.49 -1.62
N PHE A 6 1.00 9.27 -1.64
CA PHE A 6 0.83 10.44 -0.78
C PHE A 6 0.83 10.12 0.71
N TYR A 7 0.37 8.93 1.09
CA TYR A 7 0.18 8.52 2.49
C TYR A 7 1.45 8.02 3.19
N ILE A 8 2.55 7.80 2.46
CA ILE A 8 3.80 7.29 3.04
C ILE A 8 4.57 8.45 3.70
N ARG A 9 5.13 8.18 4.88
CA ARG A 9 5.92 9.16 5.60
C ARG A 9 7.15 9.59 4.77
N LEU A 10 7.29 10.89 4.56
CA LEU A 10 8.48 11.50 3.99
C LEU A 10 9.58 11.58 5.06
N ASN A 11 10.77 11.07 4.75
CA ASN A 11 11.93 11.19 5.63
C ASN A 11 12.41 12.65 5.72
N ASP A 12 13.22 12.92 6.73
CA ASP A 12 13.68 14.29 7.01
C ASP A 12 14.59 14.85 5.91
N ASP A 13 15.13 14.00 5.04
CA ASP A 13 15.91 14.40 3.86
C ASP A 13 15.04 15.01 2.73
N GLY A 14 13.72 14.92 2.84
CA GLY A 14 12.76 15.40 1.85
C GLY A 14 12.81 14.71 0.48
N LYS A 15 13.57 13.63 0.35
CA LYS A 15 13.81 12.91 -0.91
C LYS A 15 13.39 11.46 -0.87
N THR A 16 13.47 10.83 0.29
CA THR A 16 13.15 9.42 0.48
C THR A 16 11.92 9.24 1.35
N VAL A 17 11.36 8.03 1.35
CA VAL A 17 10.17 7.67 2.12
C VAL A 17 10.42 6.43 2.98
N ALA A 18 9.71 6.33 4.10
CA ALA A 18 9.80 5.20 5.02
C ALA A 18 8.92 4.04 4.53
N ALA A 19 9.43 3.26 3.58
CA ALA A 19 8.75 2.11 3.02
C ALA A 19 9.69 0.91 2.94
N THR A 20 9.10 -0.27 2.89
CA THR A 20 9.83 -1.54 2.75
C THR A 20 8.98 -2.56 2.00
N ASP A 21 9.63 -3.36 1.17
CA ASP A 21 9.01 -4.46 0.46
C ASP A 21 9.77 -5.76 0.78
N CYS A 22 9.06 -6.87 0.83
CA CYS A 22 9.66 -8.20 0.95
C CYS A 22 9.49 -8.94 -0.38
N LEU A 23 10.61 -9.27 -0.99
CA LEU A 23 10.64 -10.00 -2.26
C LEU A 23 11.16 -11.41 -2.05
N VAL A 24 10.54 -12.37 -2.71
CA VAL A 24 10.96 -13.78 -2.68
C VAL A 24 11.24 -14.29 -4.09
N PRO A 25 12.14 -15.27 -4.23
CA PRO A 25 12.48 -15.85 -5.53
C PRO A 25 11.24 -16.44 -6.24
N GLY A 26 11.10 -16.19 -7.53
CA GLY A 26 10.05 -16.75 -8.38
C GLY A 26 8.69 -16.07 -8.30
N ILE A 27 8.37 -15.40 -7.20
CA ILE A 27 7.09 -14.70 -6.99
C ILE A 27 7.24 -13.18 -7.08
N GLY A 28 8.38 -12.64 -6.61
CA GLY A 28 8.59 -11.21 -6.46
C GLY A 28 8.09 -10.70 -5.11
N GLU A 29 7.44 -9.55 -5.10
CA GLU A 29 6.93 -8.95 -3.87
C GLU A 29 5.77 -9.75 -3.27
N ILE A 30 5.90 -10.11 -1.99
CA ILE A 30 4.84 -10.75 -1.19
C ILE A 30 4.32 -9.85 -0.08
N ILE A 31 5.14 -8.91 0.41
CA ILE A 31 4.76 -7.92 1.43
C ILE A 31 5.21 -6.55 0.96
N GLY A 32 4.31 -5.58 1.03
CA GLY A 32 4.62 -4.16 0.92
C GLY A 32 4.17 -3.43 2.15
N GLY A 33 5.04 -2.61 2.74
CA GLY A 33 4.73 -1.89 3.95
C GLY A 33 5.33 -0.50 4.00
N SER A 34 4.75 0.36 4.84
CA SER A 34 5.29 1.69 5.06
C SER A 34 4.84 2.28 6.38
N GLN A 35 5.64 3.19 6.90
CA GLN A 35 5.18 4.13 7.90
C GLN A 35 4.25 5.14 7.23
N ARG A 36 3.13 5.47 7.89
CA ARG A 36 2.17 6.43 7.36
C ARG A 36 2.56 7.86 7.73
N GLU A 37 2.20 8.82 6.89
CA GLU A 37 2.42 10.23 7.18
C GLU A 37 1.44 10.67 8.28
N GLU A 38 1.97 11.03 9.43
CA GLU A 38 1.21 11.51 10.59
C GLU A 38 1.09 13.04 10.64
N ARG A 39 1.93 13.76 9.89
CA ARG A 39 1.97 15.23 9.89
C ARG A 39 0.91 15.78 8.93
N TYR A 40 -0.09 16.48 9.47
CA TYR A 40 -1.21 17.04 8.72
C TYR A 40 -0.76 17.92 7.54
N ASP A 41 0.13 18.89 7.81
CA ASP A 41 0.55 19.85 6.79
C ASP A 41 1.32 19.20 5.65
N VAL A 42 2.16 18.23 5.95
CA VAL A 42 2.93 17.46 4.95
C VAL A 42 2.01 16.61 4.09
N LEU A 43 1.05 15.92 4.73
CA LEU A 43 0.07 15.08 4.04
C LEU A 43 -0.80 15.92 3.11
N ARG A 44 -1.32 17.04 3.59
CA ARG A 44 -2.13 17.98 2.81
C ARG A 44 -1.38 18.48 1.58
N LYS A 45 -0.14 18.94 1.79
CA LYS A 45 0.70 19.41 0.69
C LYS A 45 0.94 18.34 -0.37
N LYS A 46 1.19 17.10 0.04
CA LYS A 46 1.36 15.99 -0.91
C LYS A 46 0.12 15.74 -1.77
N ILE A 47 -1.07 15.80 -1.17
CA ILE A 47 -2.34 15.65 -1.90
C ILE A 47 -2.52 16.78 -2.91
N GLU A 48 -2.23 18.04 -2.50
CA GLU A 48 -2.29 19.21 -3.37
C GLU A 48 -1.27 19.12 -4.53
N ASP A 49 -0.02 18.75 -4.24
CA ASP A 49 1.07 18.62 -5.23
C ASP A 49 0.75 17.52 -6.29
N LEU A 50 0.00 16.50 -5.92
CA LEU A 50 -0.47 15.45 -6.83
C LEU A 50 -1.73 15.84 -7.62
N GLY A 51 -2.29 17.02 -7.36
CA GLY A 51 -3.50 17.49 -8.04
C GLY A 51 -4.76 16.68 -7.71
N MET A 52 -4.77 16.02 -6.55
CA MET A 52 -5.90 15.20 -6.11
C MET A 52 -6.99 16.09 -5.52
N ASP A 53 -8.25 15.74 -5.76
CA ASP A 53 -9.38 16.47 -5.20
C ASP A 53 -9.46 16.29 -3.69
N MET A 54 -9.22 17.37 -2.95
CA MET A 54 -9.20 17.41 -1.49
C MET A 54 -10.51 16.92 -0.85
N SER A 55 -11.65 17.12 -1.51
CA SER A 55 -12.97 16.75 -0.97
C SER A 55 -13.10 15.24 -0.67
N TYR A 56 -12.43 14.41 -1.44
CA TYR A 56 -12.41 12.95 -1.21
C TYR A 56 -11.51 12.51 -0.05
N TYR A 57 -10.59 13.38 0.39
CA TYR A 57 -9.57 13.04 1.39
C TYR A 57 -9.72 13.81 2.71
N GLU A 58 -10.74 14.66 2.85
CA GLU A 58 -10.97 15.43 4.09
C GLU A 58 -11.05 14.52 5.32
N TRP A 59 -11.83 13.44 5.25
CA TRP A 59 -11.94 12.46 6.34
C TRP A 59 -10.58 11.83 6.71
N TYR A 60 -9.71 11.63 5.74
CA TYR A 60 -8.38 11.07 5.95
C TYR A 60 -7.43 12.08 6.60
N LEU A 61 -7.55 13.35 6.23
CA LEU A 61 -6.83 14.45 6.83
C LEU A 61 -7.31 14.72 8.27
N ASP A 62 -8.58 14.59 8.53
CA ASP A 62 -9.18 14.77 9.86
C ASP A 62 -8.60 13.80 10.89
N LEU A 63 -8.24 12.57 10.49
CA LEU A 63 -7.54 11.62 11.35
C LEU A 63 -6.18 12.15 11.87
N ARG A 64 -5.60 13.14 11.22
CA ARG A 64 -4.34 13.79 11.63
C ARG A 64 -4.61 15.11 12.35
N LYS A 65 -5.67 15.79 11.98
CA LYS A 65 -6.09 17.08 12.57
C LYS A 65 -6.53 16.91 14.02
N TYR A 66 -7.25 15.87 14.34
CA TYR A 66 -7.76 15.59 15.68
C TYR A 66 -6.80 14.81 16.58
N GLY A 67 -5.58 14.66 16.14
CA GLY A 67 -4.53 13.97 16.85
C GLY A 67 -4.25 12.58 16.30
N GLY A 68 -2.97 12.25 16.21
CA GLY A 68 -2.51 10.97 15.69
C GLY A 68 -1.22 10.53 16.39
N VAL A 69 -0.88 9.28 16.20
CA VAL A 69 0.37 8.67 16.64
C VAL A 69 1.17 8.22 15.44
N LYS A 70 2.46 8.04 15.61
CA LYS A 70 3.29 7.36 14.63
C LYS A 70 2.76 5.95 14.43
N HIS A 71 2.42 5.60 13.21
CA HIS A 71 1.87 4.28 12.86
C HIS A 71 2.39 3.81 11.52
N ALA A 72 2.41 2.51 11.36
CA ALA A 72 2.82 1.84 10.14
C ALA A 72 1.82 0.73 9.80
N GLY A 73 1.85 0.27 8.58
CA GLY A 73 1.04 -0.84 8.14
C GLY A 73 1.71 -1.58 7.00
N PHE A 74 1.30 -2.82 6.81
CA PHE A 74 1.76 -3.63 5.69
C PHE A 74 0.60 -4.42 5.09
N GLY A 75 0.70 -4.69 3.81
CA GLY A 75 -0.15 -5.63 3.10
C GLY A 75 0.64 -6.88 2.74
N LEU A 76 0.02 -8.04 2.92
CA LEU A 76 0.60 -9.33 2.59
C LEU A 76 -0.31 -10.02 1.57
N GLY A 77 0.26 -10.37 0.41
CA GLY A 77 -0.44 -11.14 -0.62
C GLY A 77 -0.61 -12.58 -0.20
N PHE A 78 -1.80 -12.95 0.31
CA PHE A 78 -2.08 -14.30 0.79
C PHE A 78 -1.88 -15.35 -0.31
N GLU A 79 -2.42 -15.10 -1.48
CA GLU A 79 -2.26 -15.98 -2.65
C GLU A 79 -0.80 -16.10 -3.07
N ARG A 80 -0.03 -15.01 -3.01
CA ARG A 80 1.40 -15.03 -3.34
C ARG A 80 2.20 -15.87 -2.35
N ILE A 81 1.87 -15.80 -1.05
CA ILE A 81 2.48 -16.69 -0.04
C ILE A 81 2.12 -18.15 -0.30
N LEU A 82 0.87 -18.45 -0.63
CA LEU A 82 0.47 -19.80 -0.96
C LEU A 82 1.23 -20.33 -2.18
N MET A 83 1.38 -19.55 -3.23
CA MET A 83 2.20 -19.91 -4.39
C MET A 83 3.65 -20.22 -3.99
N TYR A 84 4.24 -19.38 -3.14
CA TYR A 84 5.61 -19.55 -2.69
C TYR A 84 5.82 -20.82 -1.86
N LEU A 85 4.92 -21.11 -0.92
CA LEU A 85 5.00 -22.27 -0.03
C LEU A 85 4.67 -23.59 -0.73
N THR A 86 3.75 -23.57 -1.69
CA THR A 86 3.29 -24.78 -2.39
C THR A 86 4.03 -25.05 -3.69
N GLY A 87 4.76 -24.06 -4.22
CA GLY A 87 5.41 -24.15 -5.52
C GLY A 87 4.46 -24.06 -6.72
N ILE A 88 3.19 -23.70 -6.49
CA ILE A 88 2.20 -23.52 -7.57
C ILE A 88 2.50 -22.24 -8.32
N SER A 89 2.57 -22.31 -9.64
CA SER A 89 2.97 -21.19 -10.51
C SER A 89 1.83 -20.28 -10.93
N ASN A 90 0.58 -20.77 -10.89
CA ASN A 90 -0.59 -20.01 -11.32
C ASN A 90 -1.43 -19.56 -10.12
N ILE A 91 -1.64 -18.25 -9.98
CA ILE A 91 -2.41 -17.67 -8.87
C ILE A 91 -3.88 -18.15 -8.84
N ARG A 92 -4.44 -18.57 -9.98
CA ARG A 92 -5.80 -19.10 -10.05
C ARG A 92 -5.95 -20.43 -9.29
N ASP A 93 -4.87 -21.19 -9.18
CA ASP A 93 -4.87 -22.52 -8.56
C ASP A 93 -4.76 -22.47 -7.02
N VAL A 94 -4.46 -21.29 -6.46
CA VAL A 94 -4.42 -21.07 -5.00
C VAL A 94 -5.64 -20.32 -4.48
N THR A 95 -6.62 -20.03 -5.34
CA THR A 95 -7.85 -19.33 -5.01
C THR A 95 -9.04 -20.29 -5.21
N PRO A 96 -9.92 -20.50 -4.22
CA PRO A 96 -11.07 -21.42 -4.37
C PRO A 96 -12.01 -21.03 -5.52
N TYR A 97 -12.20 -19.73 -5.74
CA TYR A 97 -13.09 -19.17 -6.75
C TYR A 97 -12.38 -18.07 -7.54
N PRO A 98 -11.47 -18.45 -8.46
CA PRO A 98 -10.71 -17.46 -9.23
C PRO A 98 -11.64 -16.69 -10.16
N ARG A 99 -11.52 -15.37 -10.13
CA ARG A 99 -12.25 -14.47 -11.01
C ARG A 99 -11.31 -13.91 -12.07
N THR A 100 -11.69 -14.08 -13.33
CA THR A 100 -10.93 -13.57 -14.46
C THR A 100 -11.85 -12.79 -15.39
N THR A 101 -11.25 -12.05 -16.32
CA THR A 101 -12.04 -11.29 -17.31
C THR A 101 -13.00 -12.22 -18.05
N GLY A 102 -14.29 -11.90 -18.00
CA GLY A 102 -15.34 -12.68 -18.64
C GLY A 102 -15.82 -13.93 -17.86
N SER A 103 -15.25 -14.21 -16.67
CA SER A 103 -15.69 -15.32 -15.82
C SER A 103 -16.00 -14.83 -14.40
N MET A 104 -17.25 -15.01 -14.00
CA MET A 104 -17.77 -14.77 -12.64
C MET A 104 -18.56 -15.97 -12.12
N GLU A 105 -18.26 -17.16 -12.58
CA GLU A 105 -18.89 -18.38 -12.08
C GLU A 105 -18.40 -18.73 -10.66
N LEU A 106 -19.33 -19.11 -9.79
CA LEU A 106 -19.07 -19.57 -8.44
C LEU A 106 -18.86 -21.09 -8.43
#